data_f66934db5d5f6f100f9dae29bad04790
#
_entry.id   f66934db5d5f6f100f9dae29bad04790
#
_cell.length_a   1.000
_cell.length_b   1.000
_cell.length_c   1.000
_cell.angle_alpha   90.00
_cell.angle_beta   90.00
_cell.angle_gamma   90.00
#
_symmetry.space_group_name_H-M   'P 1'
#
loop_
_entity.id
_entity.type
_entity.pdbx_description
1 polymer ?
#
loop_
_entity_poly.entity_id
_entity_poly.type
_entity_poly.pdbx_seq_one_letter_code
_entity_poly.pdbx_strand_id
1 'polypeptide(L)'
;MKKTVVTLVALVAGLVAARPAAAHHGAAAFENDPAKRQVLKGIVTQWIWANPHTFLQFDVKGDDGQVVHWVVEASNPPDMQNRGWTNKSFKAGDEVTVTVRPVKSGRPVGSIIQVQFADGHVLSAVAGNPGAPAAQ
;
A
#
# COMPACT_ATOMS: atom_id res chain seq x y z
N MET A 1 28.06 34.76 30.80
CA MET A 1 28.51 33.62 29.96
C MET A 1 28.02 32.27 30.45
N LYS A 2 28.09 31.93 31.75
CA LYS A 2 27.61 30.62 32.25
C LYS A 2 26.11 30.33 32.02
N LYS A 3 25.24 31.34 32.15
CA LYS A 3 23.76 31.19 31.93
C LYS A 3 23.41 30.94 30.46
N THR A 4 24.13 31.59 29.55
CA THR A 4 23.89 31.44 28.08
C THR A 4 24.29 30.05 27.58
N VAL A 5 25.38 29.48 28.11
CA VAL A 5 25.84 28.12 27.75
C VAL A 5 24.87 27.05 28.24
N VAL A 6 24.32 27.21 29.47
CA VAL A 6 23.32 26.26 30.01
C VAL A 6 22.05 26.27 29.20
N THR A 7 21.58 27.45 28.75
CA THR A 7 20.38 27.57 27.91
C THR A 7 20.61 26.94 26.54
N LEU A 8 21.79 27.12 25.93
CA LEU A 8 22.09 26.51 24.62
C LEU A 8 22.18 24.99 24.69
N VAL A 9 22.78 24.43 25.76
CA VAL A 9 22.85 22.98 25.96
C VAL A 9 21.48 22.38 26.20
N ALA A 10 20.60 23.05 26.94
CA ALA A 10 19.22 22.58 27.13
C ALA A 10 18.41 22.60 25.82
N LEU A 11 18.61 23.59 24.96
CA LEU A 11 17.95 23.68 23.65
C LEU A 11 18.42 22.58 22.70
N VAL A 12 19.72 22.29 22.65
CA VAL A 12 20.28 21.22 21.82
C VAL A 12 19.87 19.85 22.35
N ALA A 13 19.83 19.63 23.66
CA ALA A 13 19.33 18.38 24.25
C ALA A 13 17.86 18.14 23.95
N GLY A 14 17.02 19.19 23.92
CA GLY A 14 15.61 19.11 23.54
C GLY A 14 15.41 18.73 22.06
N LEU A 15 16.25 19.22 21.16
CA LEU A 15 16.18 18.87 19.74
C LEU A 15 16.62 17.43 19.44
N VAL A 16 17.55 16.88 20.20
CA VAL A 16 18.00 15.48 20.06
C VAL A 16 16.99 14.48 20.63
N ALA A 17 16.15 14.90 21.58
CA ALA A 17 15.09 14.05 22.17
C ALA A 17 13.84 13.97 21.28
N ALA A 18 13.68 14.83 20.29
CA ALA A 18 12.57 14.77 19.31
C ALA A 18 12.85 13.65 18.29
N ARG A 19 12.77 12.40 18.70
CA ARG A 19 12.72 11.25 17.78
C ARG A 19 11.41 11.34 17.02
N PRO A 20 11.41 11.30 15.67
CA PRO A 20 10.16 11.17 14.92
C PRO A 20 9.53 9.82 15.28
N ALA A 21 8.49 9.85 16.09
CA ALA A 21 7.67 8.68 16.42
C ALA A 21 6.85 8.16 15.22
N ALA A 22 7.11 8.68 14.02
CA ALA A 22 6.34 8.41 12.81
C ALA A 22 6.67 7.08 12.11
N ALA A 23 7.75 6.36 12.51
CA ALA A 23 8.25 5.23 11.73
C ALA A 23 7.54 3.87 11.99
N HIS A 24 6.67 3.76 12.99
CA HIS A 24 6.06 2.47 13.38
C HIS A 24 4.54 2.36 13.13
N HIS A 25 3.92 3.35 12.48
CA HIS A 25 2.46 3.35 12.30
C HIS A 25 1.96 2.63 11.03
N GLY A 26 2.83 2.22 10.11
CA GLY A 26 2.42 1.67 8.81
C GLY A 26 1.54 0.41 8.94
N ALA A 27 2.04 -0.66 9.55
CA ALA A 27 1.33 -1.94 9.61
C ALA A 27 0.11 -1.93 10.55
N ALA A 28 0.14 -1.13 11.63
CA ALA A 28 -0.94 -1.04 12.60
C ALA A 28 -2.18 -0.28 12.06
N ALA A 29 -2.02 0.49 10.98
CA ALA A 29 -3.12 1.22 10.35
C ALA A 29 -4.07 0.32 9.55
N PHE A 30 -3.62 -0.87 9.12
CA PHE A 30 -4.42 -1.79 8.33
C PHE A 30 -5.24 -2.75 9.19
N GLU A 31 -6.38 -3.19 8.65
CA GLU A 31 -7.17 -4.27 9.23
C GLU A 31 -6.42 -5.60 9.10
N ASN A 32 -6.25 -6.29 10.24
CA ASN A 32 -5.57 -7.60 10.26
C ASN A 32 -6.56 -8.78 10.22
N ASP A 33 -7.84 -8.54 10.47
CA ASP A 33 -8.88 -9.55 10.40
C ASP A 33 -9.13 -9.95 8.92
N PRO A 34 -8.92 -11.23 8.54
CA PRO A 34 -9.21 -11.69 7.20
C PRO A 34 -10.68 -11.48 6.77
N ALA A 35 -11.63 -11.49 7.71
CA ALA A 35 -13.05 -11.26 7.42
C ALA A 35 -13.36 -9.81 6.98
N LYS A 36 -12.44 -8.88 7.24
CA LYS A 36 -12.57 -7.47 6.85
C LYS A 36 -11.87 -7.14 5.52
N ARG A 37 -11.30 -8.12 4.85
CA ARG A 37 -10.78 -7.94 3.50
C ARG A 37 -11.90 -7.54 2.55
N GLN A 38 -11.57 -6.67 1.60
CA GLN A 38 -12.51 -6.23 0.58
C GLN A 38 -12.07 -6.75 -0.77
N VAL A 39 -13.04 -7.17 -1.59
CA VAL A 39 -12.84 -7.55 -2.98
C VAL A 39 -13.48 -6.47 -3.83
N LEU A 40 -12.65 -5.72 -4.55
CA LEU A 40 -13.03 -4.50 -5.24
C LEU A 40 -12.80 -4.66 -6.75
N LYS A 41 -13.85 -4.57 -7.54
CA LYS A 41 -13.77 -4.54 -9.00
C LYS A 41 -13.66 -3.09 -9.46
N GLY A 42 -12.66 -2.80 -10.31
CA GLY A 42 -12.44 -1.43 -10.75
C GLY A 42 -11.55 -1.33 -12.00
N ILE A 43 -11.30 -0.09 -12.39
CA ILE A 43 -10.48 0.27 -13.56
C ILE A 43 -9.20 0.93 -13.08
N VAL A 44 -8.06 0.42 -13.51
CA VAL A 44 -6.74 0.98 -13.19
C VAL A 44 -6.64 2.39 -13.75
N THR A 45 -6.22 3.32 -12.90
CA THR A 45 -5.90 4.70 -13.29
C THR A 45 -4.40 4.94 -13.35
N GLN A 46 -3.63 4.33 -12.41
CA GLN A 46 -2.18 4.47 -12.37
C GLN A 46 -1.50 3.28 -11.68
N TRP A 47 -0.34 2.87 -12.19
CA TRP A 47 0.60 1.98 -11.54
C TRP A 47 1.90 2.71 -11.24
N ILE A 48 2.29 2.78 -9.96
CA ILE A 48 3.49 3.46 -9.48
C ILE A 48 4.49 2.40 -9.03
N TRP A 49 5.59 2.28 -9.78
CA TRP A 49 6.68 1.35 -9.53
C TRP A 49 7.86 2.10 -8.91
N ALA A 50 7.87 2.25 -7.60
CA ALA A 50 8.84 3.07 -6.88
C ALA A 50 9.24 2.46 -5.53
N ASN A 51 10.37 2.90 -4.99
CA ASN A 51 10.78 2.63 -3.61
C ASN A 51 10.24 3.73 -2.68
N PRO A 52 9.93 3.41 -1.41
CA PRO A 52 10.03 2.10 -0.77
C PRO A 52 8.84 1.18 -1.04
N HIS A 53 7.76 1.67 -1.67
CA HIS A 53 6.55 0.89 -1.95
C HIS A 53 6.04 1.14 -3.36
N THR A 54 5.43 0.11 -3.96
CA THR A 54 4.65 0.22 -5.18
C THR A 54 3.20 0.54 -4.84
N PHE A 55 2.48 1.27 -5.74
CA PHE A 55 1.09 1.65 -5.52
C PHE A 55 0.26 1.39 -6.76
N LEU A 56 -0.92 0.82 -6.57
CA LEU A 56 -1.96 0.70 -7.58
C LEU A 56 -3.07 1.69 -7.25
N GLN A 57 -3.41 2.54 -8.20
CA GLN A 57 -4.56 3.42 -8.14
C GLN A 57 -5.63 2.91 -9.12
N PHE A 58 -6.87 2.83 -8.66
CA PHE A 58 -7.99 2.35 -9.47
C PHE A 58 -9.31 2.92 -8.98
N ASP A 59 -10.25 3.02 -9.90
CA ASP A 59 -11.57 3.56 -9.67
C ASP A 59 -12.58 2.44 -9.52
N VAL A 60 -13.35 2.47 -8.42
CA VAL A 60 -14.44 1.55 -8.15
C VAL A 60 -15.76 2.30 -8.29
N LYS A 61 -16.61 1.82 -9.17
CA LYS A 61 -17.98 2.36 -9.31
C LYS A 61 -18.91 1.62 -8.35
N GLY A 62 -19.53 2.36 -7.45
CA GLY A 62 -20.56 1.84 -6.55
C GLY A 62 -21.90 1.61 -7.24
N ASP A 63 -22.80 0.90 -6.57
CA ASP A 63 -24.16 0.62 -7.06
C ASP A 63 -24.98 1.90 -7.24
N ASP A 64 -24.66 2.95 -6.49
CA ASP A 64 -25.24 4.30 -6.61
C ASP A 64 -24.69 5.12 -7.78
N GLY A 65 -23.75 4.54 -8.55
CA GLY A 65 -23.07 5.19 -9.67
C GLY A 65 -21.91 6.11 -9.28
N GLN A 66 -21.67 6.32 -7.98
CA GLN A 66 -20.54 7.11 -7.50
C GLN A 66 -19.23 6.36 -7.74
N VAL A 67 -18.18 7.11 -8.10
CA VAL A 67 -16.84 6.56 -8.28
C VAL A 67 -16.00 6.86 -7.05
N VAL A 68 -15.40 5.81 -6.50
CA VAL A 68 -14.46 5.89 -5.38
C VAL A 68 -13.05 5.61 -5.88
N HIS A 69 -12.14 6.56 -5.69
CA HIS A 69 -10.73 6.43 -6.07
C HIS A 69 -9.98 5.71 -4.95
N TRP A 70 -9.52 4.50 -5.24
CA TRP A 70 -8.72 3.69 -4.32
C TRP A 70 -7.23 3.83 -4.59
N VAL A 71 -6.44 3.91 -3.50
CA VAL A 71 -4.98 3.83 -3.52
C VAL A 71 -4.55 2.68 -2.63
N VAL A 72 -3.90 1.67 -3.22
CA VAL A 72 -3.46 0.50 -2.47
C VAL A 72 -1.97 0.27 -2.67
N GLU A 73 -1.28 -0.06 -1.58
CA GLU A 73 0.16 -0.29 -1.58
C GLU A 73 0.51 -1.77 -1.64
N ALA A 74 1.67 -2.06 -2.19
CA ALA A 74 2.36 -3.33 -2.06
C ALA A 74 3.81 -3.10 -1.63
N SER A 75 4.63 -4.14 -1.61
CA SER A 75 6.03 -4.05 -1.19
C SER A 75 6.89 -3.27 -2.21
N ASN A 76 8.19 -3.20 -1.95
CA ASN A 76 9.17 -2.57 -2.83
C ASN A 76 9.34 -3.33 -4.16
N PRO A 77 9.86 -2.67 -5.22
CA PRO A 77 10.05 -3.31 -6.52
C PRO A 77 10.83 -4.63 -6.51
N PRO A 78 11.96 -4.79 -5.83
CA PRO A 78 12.67 -6.08 -5.78
C PRO A 78 11.83 -7.22 -5.21
N ASP A 79 11.09 -6.98 -4.12
CA ASP A 79 10.21 -8.00 -3.52
C ASP A 79 9.04 -8.35 -4.45
N MET A 80 8.45 -7.36 -5.09
CA MET A 80 7.37 -7.56 -6.05
C MET A 80 7.83 -8.30 -7.32
N GLN A 81 9.05 -8.04 -7.80
CA GLN A 81 9.64 -8.80 -8.92
C GLN A 81 9.76 -10.30 -8.60
N ASN A 82 10.19 -10.64 -7.39
CA ASN A 82 10.26 -12.02 -6.93
C ASN A 82 8.89 -12.72 -6.90
N ARG A 83 7.79 -11.95 -6.96
CA ARG A 83 6.40 -12.42 -7.01
C ARG A 83 5.79 -12.34 -8.41
N GLY A 84 6.59 -12.06 -9.42
CA GLY A 84 6.16 -12.00 -10.83
C GLY A 84 5.57 -10.65 -11.26
N TRP A 85 5.66 -9.61 -10.42
CA TRP A 85 5.21 -8.27 -10.76
C TRP A 85 6.32 -7.50 -11.48
N THR A 86 5.94 -6.56 -12.35
CA THR A 86 6.87 -5.69 -13.07
C THR A 86 6.33 -4.26 -13.12
N ASN A 87 7.16 -3.32 -13.58
CA ASN A 87 6.72 -1.96 -13.86
C ASN A 87 5.68 -1.88 -14.99
N LYS A 88 5.45 -2.98 -15.72
CA LYS A 88 4.47 -3.11 -16.82
C LYS A 88 3.27 -3.98 -16.45
N SER A 89 3.14 -4.40 -15.19
CA SER A 89 2.05 -5.28 -14.76
C SER A 89 0.67 -4.68 -14.99
N PHE A 90 0.55 -3.36 -14.95
CA PHE A 90 -0.71 -2.65 -15.17
C PHE A 90 -0.52 -1.46 -16.09
N LYS A 91 -1.60 -1.12 -16.80
CA LYS A 91 -1.76 0.14 -17.53
C LYS A 91 -3.11 0.76 -17.21
N ALA A 92 -3.22 2.07 -17.36
CA ALA A 92 -4.50 2.76 -17.22
C ALA A 92 -5.55 2.16 -18.17
N GLY A 93 -6.75 1.93 -17.65
CA GLY A 93 -7.85 1.30 -18.37
C GLY A 93 -7.97 -0.22 -18.16
N ASP A 94 -7.00 -0.89 -17.54
CA ASP A 94 -7.14 -2.31 -17.21
C ASP A 94 -8.28 -2.54 -16.22
N GLU A 95 -9.15 -3.51 -16.51
CA GLU A 95 -10.17 -3.99 -15.58
C GLU A 95 -9.54 -5.01 -14.64
N VAL A 96 -9.69 -4.78 -13.33
CA VAL A 96 -9.10 -5.61 -12.29
C VAL A 96 -10.07 -5.88 -11.16
N THR A 97 -9.89 -7.00 -10.48
CA THR A 97 -10.50 -7.30 -9.19
C THR A 97 -9.40 -7.39 -8.14
N VAL A 98 -9.37 -6.42 -7.23
CA VAL A 98 -8.33 -6.28 -6.20
C VAL A 98 -8.83 -6.75 -4.86
N THR A 99 -8.15 -7.72 -4.26
CA THR A 99 -8.38 -8.09 -2.85
C THR A 99 -7.48 -7.21 -1.99
N VAL A 100 -8.11 -6.45 -1.12
CA VAL A 100 -7.48 -5.39 -0.32
C VAL A 100 -7.61 -5.68 1.17
N ARG A 101 -6.56 -5.42 1.92
CA ARG A 101 -6.59 -5.22 3.35
C ARG A 101 -6.75 -3.72 3.60
N PRO A 102 -7.95 -3.22 3.96
CA PRO A 102 -8.21 -1.79 4.07
C PRO A 102 -7.57 -1.19 5.31
N VAL A 103 -7.44 0.14 5.34
CA VAL A 103 -7.10 0.85 6.58
C VAL A 103 -8.30 0.93 7.51
N LYS A 104 -8.05 0.89 8.82
CA LYS A 104 -9.07 0.94 9.89
C LYS A 104 -9.90 2.23 9.89
N SER A 105 -9.36 3.30 9.32
CA SER A 105 -10.03 4.61 9.25
C SER A 105 -11.21 4.68 8.28
N GLY A 106 -11.43 3.65 7.45
CA GLY A 106 -12.50 3.62 6.44
C GLY A 106 -12.21 4.43 5.17
N ARG A 107 -11.03 5.06 5.04
CA ARG A 107 -10.62 5.74 3.81
C ARG A 107 -10.39 4.70 2.70
N PRO A 108 -10.53 5.08 1.41
CA PRO A 108 -10.29 4.19 0.26
C PRO A 108 -8.78 3.95 0.03
N VAL A 109 -8.11 3.43 1.05
CA VAL A 109 -6.69 3.12 1.09
C VAL A 109 -6.50 1.74 1.68
N GLY A 110 -5.53 0.99 1.20
CA GLY A 110 -5.26 -0.35 1.73
C GLY A 110 -3.93 -0.92 1.28
N SER A 111 -3.72 -2.18 1.62
CA SER A 111 -2.59 -3.00 1.18
C SER A 111 -3.12 -4.11 0.27
N ILE A 112 -2.43 -4.37 -0.84
CA ILE A 112 -2.82 -5.40 -1.81
C ILE A 112 -2.53 -6.78 -1.23
N ILE A 113 -3.51 -7.68 -1.34
CA ILE A 113 -3.34 -9.13 -1.13
C ILE A 113 -3.07 -9.80 -2.49
N GLN A 114 -3.96 -9.56 -3.46
CA GLN A 114 -3.85 -10.07 -4.82
C GLN A 114 -4.66 -9.21 -5.79
N VAL A 115 -4.32 -9.32 -7.07
CA VAL A 115 -5.07 -8.73 -8.18
C VAL A 115 -5.39 -9.81 -9.19
N GLN A 116 -6.67 -9.94 -9.57
CA GLN A 116 -7.14 -10.77 -10.66
C GLN A 116 -7.45 -9.87 -11.87
N PHE A 117 -6.96 -10.26 -13.02
CA PHE A 117 -7.19 -9.59 -14.30
C PHE A 117 -8.46 -10.12 -14.99
N ALA A 118 -8.94 -9.41 -16.01
CA ALA A 118 -10.14 -9.79 -16.76
C ALA A 118 -10.03 -11.16 -17.45
N ASP A 119 -8.82 -11.60 -17.82
CA ASP A 119 -8.54 -12.92 -18.40
C ASP A 119 -8.47 -14.04 -17.35
N GLY A 120 -8.60 -13.71 -16.06
CA GLY A 120 -8.63 -14.64 -14.95
C GLY A 120 -7.26 -14.92 -14.32
N HIS A 121 -6.14 -14.45 -14.88
CA HIS A 121 -4.85 -14.65 -14.21
C HIS A 121 -4.75 -13.79 -12.94
N VAL A 122 -3.95 -14.24 -11.98
CA VAL A 122 -3.82 -13.62 -10.66
C VAL A 122 -2.36 -13.32 -10.36
N LEU A 123 -2.10 -12.11 -9.87
CA LEU A 123 -0.84 -11.72 -9.25
C LEU A 123 -1.03 -11.57 -7.74
N SER A 124 -0.21 -12.27 -6.95
CA SER A 124 -0.22 -12.19 -5.49
C SER A 124 0.82 -11.21 -4.98
N ALA A 125 0.43 -10.34 -4.06
CA ALA A 125 1.33 -9.42 -3.35
C ALA A 125 1.83 -9.98 -2.01
N VAL A 126 1.33 -11.14 -1.58
CA VAL A 126 1.72 -11.80 -0.33
C VAL A 126 2.33 -13.18 -0.60
N ALA A 127 3.32 -13.57 0.21
CA ALA A 127 3.94 -14.88 0.10
C ALA A 127 2.95 -16.01 0.48
N GLY A 128 3.07 -17.16 -0.17
CA GLY A 128 2.28 -18.36 0.18
C GLY A 128 0.80 -18.30 -0.22
N ASN A 129 0.39 -17.34 -1.05
CA ASN A 129 -0.97 -17.32 -1.58
C ASN A 129 -1.11 -18.35 -2.70
N PRO A 130 -2.10 -19.29 -2.65
CA PRO A 130 -2.26 -20.37 -3.63
C PRO A 130 -2.56 -19.88 -5.06
N GLY A 131 -2.88 -18.61 -5.27
CA GLY A 131 -3.05 -18.00 -6.58
C GLY A 131 -1.78 -17.40 -7.19
N ALA A 132 -0.65 -17.43 -6.47
CA ALA A 132 0.62 -16.97 -7.03
C ALA A 132 1.15 -17.99 -8.04
N PRO A 133 1.59 -17.57 -9.25
CA PRO A 133 2.30 -18.45 -10.14
C PRO A 133 3.56 -18.97 -9.43
N ALA A 134 3.85 -20.27 -9.59
CA ALA A 134 5.07 -20.84 -9.05
C ALA A 134 6.27 -20.06 -9.61
N ALA A 135 7.17 -19.61 -8.72
CA ALA A 135 8.45 -19.05 -9.13
C ALA A 135 9.21 -20.13 -9.91
N GLN A 136 9.45 -19.87 -11.21
CA GLN A 136 10.33 -20.65 -12.06
C GLN A 136 11.76 -20.17 -11.88
#